data_a83d4ce67265955c044455821b95110b
#
_entry.id   a83d4ce67265955c044455821b95110b
#
_cell.length_a   1.000
_cell.length_b   1.000
_cell.length_c   1.000
_cell.angle_alpha   90.00
_cell.angle_beta   90.00
_cell.angle_gamma   90.00
#
_symmetry.space_group_name_H-M   'P 1'
#
loop_
_entity.id
_entity.type
_entity.pdbx_description
1 polymer ?
#
loop_
_entity_poly.entity_id
_entity_poly.type
_entity_poly.pdbx_seq_one_letter_code
_entity_poly.pdbx_strand_id
1 'polypeptide(L)'
;KIAKENTWDERFSKISAVINDSLESKLSHNNNWKDILIDKYKRSNYLFVRKLSFIFVFYFLIFHSPLFWFMGEQLVVKDLPQKSDAIVVFSGDGEVSYRNLSYQNRALDAVKLFNKGLADKIFLSSGRRQTIADVDMIKLYLISKNIPKSSIYILKEYPSSTYQNVEMVKESLDKNNISSIIFITSPYHSLRSVLIWKKNAPRIKIIAPNVTSQLNRGIQWGISLKQMKVIAYEYAAIFHNWLLGRI
;
A
#
# COMPACT_ATOMS: atom_id res chain seq x y z
N LYS A 1 78.75 18.72 50.60
CA LYS A 1 77.28 18.88 50.38
C LYS A 1 76.73 17.77 49.51
N ILE A 2 77.36 17.38 48.42
CA ILE A 2 76.87 16.39 47.45
C ILE A 2 76.73 14.97 48.04
N ALA A 3 77.61 14.60 49.05
CA ALA A 3 77.56 13.27 49.65
C ALA A 3 76.39 13.08 50.63
N LYS A 4 75.85 14.12 51.22
CA LYS A 4 74.70 14.09 52.12
C LYS A 4 73.35 13.93 51.39
N GLU A 5 73.33 14.47 50.19
CA GLU A 5 72.11 14.44 49.35
C GLU A 5 71.96 13.13 48.52
N ASN A 6 72.87 12.16 48.68
CA ASN A 6 72.95 10.96 47.92
C ASN A 6 73.09 9.71 48.81
N THR A 7 72.52 9.73 50.00
CA THR A 7 72.47 8.60 50.91
C THR A 7 71.50 7.57 50.36
N TRP A 8 71.73 6.29 50.71
CA TRP A 8 70.88 5.21 50.31
C TRP A 8 69.40 5.37 50.81
N ASP A 9 69.26 5.97 51.99
CA ASP A 9 67.97 6.27 52.58
C ASP A 9 67.15 7.30 51.76
N GLU A 10 67.84 8.32 51.23
CA GLU A 10 67.21 9.32 50.42
C GLU A 10 66.81 8.82 49.01
N ARG A 11 67.65 7.94 48.45
CA ARG A 11 67.30 7.24 47.18
C ARG A 11 66.16 6.29 47.39
N PHE A 12 66.16 5.53 48.47
CA PHE A 12 65.08 4.60 48.80
C PHE A 12 63.75 5.35 49.05
N SER A 13 63.78 6.45 49.75
CA SER A 13 62.63 7.31 49.97
C SER A 13 62.06 7.87 48.64
N LYS A 14 62.89 8.31 47.72
CA LYS A 14 62.47 8.80 46.39
C LYS A 14 61.85 7.65 45.55
N ILE A 15 62.47 6.49 45.57
CA ILE A 15 61.96 5.35 44.84
C ILE A 15 60.62 4.87 45.45
N SER A 16 60.49 4.80 46.75
CA SER A 16 59.26 4.48 47.45
C SER A 16 58.13 5.49 47.16
N ALA A 17 58.47 6.79 47.11
CA ALA A 17 57.47 7.80 46.77
C ALA A 17 56.93 7.63 45.30
N VAL A 18 57.86 7.40 44.37
CA VAL A 18 57.45 7.14 42.95
C VAL A 18 56.61 5.84 42.79
N ILE A 19 56.98 4.80 43.55
CA ILE A 19 56.21 3.52 43.55
C ILE A 19 54.83 3.75 44.16
N ASN A 20 54.74 4.45 45.28
CA ASN A 20 53.45 4.74 45.93
C ASN A 20 52.57 5.62 45.05
N ASP A 21 53.10 6.67 44.46
CA ASP A 21 52.36 7.53 43.52
C ASP A 21 51.85 6.73 42.29
N SER A 22 52.70 5.87 41.76
CA SER A 22 52.32 4.98 40.65
C SER A 22 51.28 3.93 41.07
N LEU A 23 51.35 3.43 42.30
CA LEU A 23 50.32 2.51 42.84
C LEU A 23 49.02 3.25 43.10
N GLU A 24 49.02 4.44 43.68
CA GLU A 24 47.83 5.24 43.90
C GLU A 24 47.16 5.63 42.59
N SER A 25 47.94 6.04 41.59
CA SER A 25 47.42 6.36 40.27
C SER A 25 46.78 5.13 39.55
N LYS A 26 47.42 3.97 39.70
CA LYS A 26 46.83 2.68 39.18
C LYS A 26 45.58 2.26 39.95
N LEU A 27 45.55 2.41 41.25
CA LEU A 27 44.40 2.08 42.08
C LEU A 27 43.22 3.05 41.79
N SER A 28 43.50 4.35 41.65
CA SER A 28 42.46 5.32 41.27
C SER A 28 41.92 5.04 39.86
N HIS A 29 42.80 4.72 38.91
CA HIS A 29 42.38 4.36 37.55
C HIS A 29 41.62 3.02 37.54
N ASN A 30 42.01 2.07 38.38
CA ASN A 30 41.32 0.77 38.48
C ASN A 30 39.93 0.88 39.15
N ASN A 31 39.76 1.80 40.09
CA ASN A 31 38.42 2.03 40.67
C ASN A 31 37.45 2.75 39.72
N ASN A 32 37.95 3.58 38.79
CA ASN A 32 37.13 4.30 37.83
C ASN A 32 36.59 3.41 36.66
N TRP A 33 37.26 2.29 36.34
CA TRP A 33 36.87 1.47 35.22
C TRP A 33 35.49 0.81 35.43
N LYS A 34 35.14 0.45 36.67
CA LYS A 34 33.85 -0.12 37.03
C LYS A 34 32.71 0.86 36.76
N ASP A 35 32.90 2.12 37.16
CA ASP A 35 31.91 3.17 36.95
C ASP A 35 31.73 3.47 35.44
N ILE A 36 32.81 3.47 34.68
CA ILE A 36 32.79 3.64 33.23
C ILE A 36 32.07 2.48 32.56
N LEU A 37 32.30 1.22 32.99
CA LEU A 37 31.61 0.08 32.46
C LEU A 37 30.12 0.08 32.81
N ILE A 38 29.77 0.42 34.04
CA ILE A 38 28.39 0.53 34.50
C ILE A 38 27.65 1.63 33.70
N ASP A 39 28.26 2.76 33.48
CA ASP A 39 27.68 3.85 32.72
C ASP A 39 27.52 3.48 31.24
N LYS A 40 28.53 2.88 30.62
CA LYS A 40 28.44 2.35 29.25
C LYS A 40 27.36 1.27 29.14
N TYR A 41 27.26 0.38 30.11
CA TYR A 41 26.23 -0.69 30.12
C TYR A 41 24.83 -0.09 30.26
N LYS A 42 24.63 0.83 31.19
CA LYS A 42 23.33 1.53 31.36
C LYS A 42 22.96 2.30 30.10
N ARG A 43 23.88 3.04 29.49
CA ARG A 43 23.65 3.79 28.27
C ARG A 43 23.36 2.88 27.06
N SER A 44 24.07 1.76 26.95
CA SER A 44 23.84 0.77 25.90
C SER A 44 22.47 0.13 26.04
N ASN A 45 22.09 -0.26 27.25
CA ASN A 45 20.76 -0.83 27.51
C ASN A 45 19.64 0.17 27.27
N TYR A 46 19.81 1.43 27.66
CA TYR A 46 18.83 2.46 27.38
C TYR A 46 18.62 2.66 25.85
N LEU A 47 19.70 2.72 25.09
CA LEU A 47 19.63 2.84 23.63
C LEU A 47 18.97 1.60 22.99
N PHE A 48 19.28 0.41 23.50
CA PHE A 48 18.67 -0.84 23.04
C PHE A 48 17.17 -0.87 23.34
N VAL A 49 16.78 -0.58 24.58
CA VAL A 49 15.36 -0.53 24.99
C VAL A 49 14.61 0.52 24.18
N ARG A 50 15.21 1.70 23.97
CA ARG A 50 14.60 2.74 23.13
C ARG A 50 14.38 2.27 21.69
N LYS A 51 15.38 1.62 21.07
CA LYS A 51 15.23 1.03 19.72
C LYS A 51 14.15 -0.03 19.68
N LEU A 52 14.12 -0.93 20.65
CA LEU A 52 13.11 -1.98 20.75
C LEU A 52 11.71 -1.41 20.92
N SER A 53 11.56 -0.37 21.75
CA SER A 53 10.29 0.35 21.92
C SER A 53 9.80 0.98 20.61
N PHE A 54 10.69 1.60 19.83
CA PHE A 54 10.34 2.14 18.52
C PHE A 54 9.85 1.04 17.55
N ILE A 55 10.55 -0.09 17.51
CA ILE A 55 10.15 -1.24 16.68
C ILE A 55 8.78 -1.75 17.12
N PHE A 56 8.55 -1.87 18.42
CA PHE A 56 7.27 -2.34 18.97
C PHE A 56 6.11 -1.36 18.67
N VAL A 57 6.33 -0.05 18.87
CA VAL A 57 5.34 0.98 18.55
C VAL A 57 5.03 0.97 17.06
N PHE A 58 6.06 0.89 16.21
CA PHE A 58 5.89 0.84 14.76
C PHE A 58 5.13 -0.42 14.32
N TYR A 59 5.46 -1.58 14.89
CA TYR A 59 4.72 -2.83 14.67
C TYR A 59 3.25 -2.68 15.06
N PHE A 60 2.99 -2.12 16.24
CA PHE A 60 1.63 -1.92 16.74
C PHE A 60 0.83 -0.96 15.86
N LEU A 61 1.44 0.14 15.42
CA LEU A 61 0.81 1.10 14.52
C LEU A 61 0.42 0.47 13.17
N ILE A 62 1.27 -0.41 12.63
CA ILE A 62 1.00 -1.08 11.36
C ILE A 62 -0.09 -2.16 11.52
N PHE A 63 0.09 -3.07 12.48
CA PHE A 63 -0.69 -4.30 12.53
C PHE A 63 -1.88 -4.27 13.49
N HIS A 64 -1.94 -3.27 14.38
CA HIS A 64 -2.97 -3.19 15.42
C HIS A 64 -3.64 -1.80 15.53
N SER A 65 -3.43 -0.91 14.56
CA SER A 65 -4.12 0.37 14.49
C SER A 65 -4.96 0.50 13.22
N PRO A 66 -5.88 1.46 13.13
CA PRO A 66 -6.66 1.70 11.92
C PRO A 66 -5.91 2.53 10.86
N LEU A 67 -4.61 2.79 11.02
CA LEU A 67 -3.84 3.67 10.14
C LEU A 67 -3.96 3.27 8.67
N PHE A 68 -3.69 2.00 8.36
CA PHE A 68 -3.78 1.52 6.98
C PHE A 68 -5.22 1.42 6.47
N TRP A 69 -6.20 1.25 7.36
CA TRP A 69 -7.59 1.34 6.97
C TRP A 69 -7.91 2.76 6.46
N PHE A 70 -7.52 3.81 7.20
CA PHE A 70 -7.68 5.19 6.73
C PHE A 70 -6.96 5.46 5.42
N MET A 71 -5.71 5.00 5.27
CA MET A 71 -4.97 5.12 4.01
C MET A 71 -5.70 4.42 2.85
N GLY A 72 -6.22 3.21 3.08
CA GLY A 72 -6.98 2.47 2.08
C GLY A 72 -8.28 3.17 1.68
N GLU A 73 -9.00 3.75 2.64
CA GLU A 73 -10.25 4.47 2.38
C GLU A 73 -10.06 5.69 1.46
N GLN A 74 -8.92 6.37 1.53
CA GLN A 74 -8.61 7.48 0.62
C GLN A 74 -8.44 7.04 -0.84
N LEU A 75 -8.16 5.76 -1.08
CA LEU A 75 -8.04 5.20 -2.44
C LEU A 75 -9.39 4.79 -3.03
N VAL A 76 -10.46 4.83 -2.25
CA VAL A 76 -11.77 4.33 -2.66
C VAL A 76 -12.70 5.48 -3.05
N VAL A 77 -13.10 5.49 -4.32
CA VAL A 77 -14.16 6.37 -4.80
C VAL A 77 -15.51 5.73 -4.45
N LYS A 78 -16.43 6.54 -3.88
CA LYS A 78 -17.74 6.09 -3.38
C LYS A 78 -18.86 6.99 -3.92
N ASP A 79 -18.94 7.08 -5.24
CA ASP A 79 -20.02 7.84 -5.87
C ASP A 79 -21.37 7.15 -5.65
N LEU A 80 -22.44 7.92 -5.57
CA LEU A 80 -23.79 7.37 -5.57
C LEU A 80 -24.12 6.86 -6.99
N PRO A 81 -24.63 5.63 -7.12
CA PRO A 81 -25.05 5.09 -8.42
C PRO A 81 -26.11 5.99 -9.06
N GLN A 82 -25.87 6.40 -10.30
CA GLN A 82 -26.81 7.23 -11.10
C GLN A 82 -26.99 6.59 -12.45
N LYS A 83 -28.13 6.88 -13.11
CA LYS A 83 -28.39 6.44 -14.47
C LYS A 83 -27.31 6.98 -15.42
N SER A 84 -26.78 6.11 -16.26
CA SER A 84 -25.68 6.37 -17.19
C SER A 84 -25.92 5.58 -18.48
N ASP A 85 -25.20 5.92 -19.54
CA ASP A 85 -25.36 5.27 -20.84
C ASP A 85 -24.82 3.84 -20.86
N ALA A 86 -23.78 3.57 -20.06
CA ALA A 86 -23.17 2.24 -19.98
C ALA A 86 -22.53 1.93 -18.61
N ILE A 87 -22.35 0.64 -18.35
CA ILE A 87 -21.50 0.12 -17.29
C ILE A 87 -20.16 -0.31 -17.93
N VAL A 88 -19.04 0.13 -17.37
CA VAL A 88 -17.69 -0.29 -17.78
C VAL A 88 -17.05 -1.08 -16.65
N VAL A 89 -16.65 -2.31 -16.95
CA VAL A 89 -16.02 -3.21 -15.97
C VAL A 89 -14.58 -3.50 -16.38
N PHE A 90 -13.63 -3.11 -15.53
CA PHE A 90 -12.26 -3.57 -15.68
C PHE A 90 -12.12 -4.92 -14.99
N SER A 91 -11.80 -5.99 -15.72
CA SER A 91 -11.75 -7.34 -15.16
C SER A 91 -10.65 -7.52 -14.13
N GLY A 92 -9.49 -6.89 -14.34
CA GLY A 92 -8.33 -6.98 -13.46
C GLY A 92 -7.30 -8.03 -13.91
N ASP A 93 -6.30 -8.27 -13.08
CA ASP A 93 -5.13 -9.10 -13.39
C ASP A 93 -5.11 -10.42 -12.59
N GLY A 94 -6.18 -10.78 -11.94
CA GLY A 94 -6.20 -11.95 -11.09
C GLY A 94 -6.37 -13.25 -11.87
N GLU A 95 -5.85 -14.35 -11.34
CA GLU A 95 -6.13 -15.69 -11.85
C GLU A 95 -7.61 -16.02 -11.66
N VAL A 96 -8.21 -16.64 -12.68
CA VAL A 96 -9.61 -17.11 -12.62
C VAL A 96 -9.70 -18.31 -11.68
N SER A 97 -9.99 -18.06 -10.44
CA SER A 97 -10.19 -19.11 -9.42
C SER A 97 -11.29 -18.71 -8.45
N TYR A 98 -11.86 -19.71 -7.75
CA TYR A 98 -12.85 -19.47 -6.70
C TYR A 98 -12.31 -18.63 -5.52
N ARG A 99 -10.98 -18.53 -5.36
CA ARG A 99 -10.32 -17.72 -4.34
C ARG A 99 -10.14 -16.26 -4.75
N ASN A 100 -10.24 -15.98 -6.05
CA ASN A 100 -10.13 -14.60 -6.56
C ASN A 100 -11.51 -13.95 -6.57
N LEU A 101 -11.90 -13.35 -5.45
CA LEU A 101 -13.18 -12.65 -5.31
C LEU A 101 -13.25 -11.34 -6.12
N SER A 102 -12.14 -10.86 -6.63
CA SER A 102 -12.10 -9.54 -7.27
C SER A 102 -12.95 -9.49 -8.53
N TYR A 103 -12.78 -10.42 -9.48
CA TYR A 103 -13.59 -10.44 -10.69
C TYR A 103 -15.06 -10.83 -10.39
N GLN A 104 -15.28 -11.70 -9.41
CA GLN A 104 -16.63 -12.11 -9.00
C GLN A 104 -17.43 -10.93 -8.45
N ASN A 105 -16.84 -10.13 -7.56
CA ASN A 105 -17.50 -8.95 -7.02
C ASN A 105 -17.83 -7.92 -8.10
N ARG A 106 -16.94 -7.72 -9.08
CA ARG A 106 -17.20 -6.83 -10.21
C ARG A 106 -18.34 -7.33 -11.09
N ALA A 107 -18.40 -8.65 -11.32
CA ALA A 107 -19.52 -9.27 -12.05
C ALA A 107 -20.84 -9.10 -11.28
N LEU A 108 -20.83 -9.32 -9.96
CA LEU A 108 -22.00 -9.11 -9.09
C LEU A 108 -22.48 -7.64 -9.13
N ASP A 109 -21.55 -6.69 -9.09
CA ASP A 109 -21.88 -5.28 -9.15
C ASP A 109 -22.48 -4.90 -10.49
N ALA A 110 -21.92 -5.40 -11.59
CA ALA A 110 -22.47 -5.18 -12.93
C ALA A 110 -23.91 -5.70 -13.04
N VAL A 111 -24.19 -6.92 -12.54
CA VAL A 111 -25.54 -7.48 -12.50
C VAL A 111 -26.50 -6.61 -11.69
N LYS A 112 -26.10 -6.20 -10.49
CA LYS A 112 -26.95 -5.39 -9.61
C LYS A 112 -27.31 -4.05 -10.23
N LEU A 113 -26.33 -3.37 -10.84
CA LEU A 113 -26.52 -2.05 -11.43
C LEU A 113 -27.36 -2.13 -12.72
N PHE A 114 -27.11 -3.15 -13.55
CA PHE A 114 -27.90 -3.41 -14.76
C PHE A 114 -29.37 -3.71 -14.41
N ASN A 115 -29.62 -4.60 -13.46
CA ASN A 115 -30.97 -4.99 -13.04
C ASN A 115 -31.75 -3.85 -12.35
N LYS A 116 -31.03 -2.85 -11.82
CA LYS A 116 -31.64 -1.59 -11.34
C LYS A 116 -32.00 -0.62 -12.47
N GLY A 117 -31.76 -0.99 -13.72
CA GLY A 117 -32.02 -0.13 -14.89
C GLY A 117 -31.14 1.12 -14.96
N LEU A 118 -29.94 1.06 -14.35
CA LEU A 118 -29.04 2.20 -14.32
C LEU A 118 -28.20 2.35 -15.61
N ALA A 119 -28.14 1.30 -16.43
CA ALA A 119 -27.57 1.35 -17.78
C ALA A 119 -28.03 0.13 -18.58
N ASP A 120 -28.07 0.26 -19.92
CA ASP A 120 -28.55 -0.78 -20.83
C ASP A 120 -27.41 -1.50 -21.57
N LYS A 121 -26.18 -1.04 -21.42
CA LYS A 121 -24.98 -1.59 -22.06
C LYS A 121 -23.89 -1.86 -21.03
N ILE A 122 -23.16 -2.97 -21.21
CA ILE A 122 -22.04 -3.37 -20.35
C ILE A 122 -20.81 -3.57 -21.24
N PHE A 123 -19.75 -2.81 -20.98
CA PHE A 123 -18.44 -2.94 -21.62
C PHE A 123 -17.50 -3.67 -20.67
N LEU A 124 -16.99 -4.82 -21.10
CA LEU A 124 -16.04 -5.62 -20.34
C LEU A 124 -14.66 -5.43 -20.95
N SER A 125 -13.73 -4.87 -20.20
CA SER A 125 -12.36 -4.73 -20.64
C SER A 125 -11.49 -5.80 -19.98
N SER A 126 -10.74 -6.53 -20.83
CA SER A 126 -9.78 -7.53 -20.38
C SER A 126 -8.58 -6.89 -19.67
N GLY A 127 -8.06 -7.62 -18.70
CA GLY A 127 -6.74 -7.35 -18.10
C GLY A 127 -5.64 -8.03 -18.91
N ARG A 128 -4.74 -8.74 -18.23
CA ARG A 128 -3.65 -9.49 -18.88
C ARG A 128 -4.19 -10.69 -19.69
N ARG A 129 -3.46 -11.03 -20.76
CA ARG A 129 -3.74 -12.24 -21.52
C ARG A 129 -3.57 -13.49 -20.64
N GLN A 130 -4.62 -14.29 -20.54
CA GLN A 130 -4.66 -15.54 -19.78
C GLN A 130 -5.26 -16.65 -20.66
N THR A 131 -5.05 -17.92 -20.27
CA THR A 131 -5.65 -19.06 -20.95
C THR A 131 -7.18 -19.01 -20.93
N ILE A 132 -7.75 -18.60 -19.78
CA ILE A 132 -9.17 -18.28 -19.63
C ILE A 132 -9.24 -16.81 -19.19
N ALA A 133 -9.80 -15.96 -20.04
CA ALA A 133 -9.86 -14.54 -19.74
C ALA A 133 -10.97 -14.26 -18.69
N ASP A 134 -10.67 -13.41 -17.71
CA ASP A 134 -11.63 -12.97 -16.70
C ASP A 134 -12.90 -12.41 -17.31
N VAL A 135 -12.79 -11.70 -18.43
CA VAL A 135 -13.94 -11.13 -19.16
C VAL A 135 -14.88 -12.18 -19.69
N ASP A 136 -14.37 -13.33 -20.14
CA ASP A 136 -15.20 -14.42 -20.61
C ASP A 136 -16.01 -15.05 -19.46
N MET A 137 -15.38 -15.18 -18.28
CA MET A 137 -16.06 -15.65 -17.07
C MET A 137 -17.11 -14.66 -16.58
N ILE A 138 -16.78 -13.36 -16.58
CA ILE A 138 -17.74 -12.30 -16.24
C ILE A 138 -18.91 -12.36 -17.22
N LYS A 139 -18.67 -12.43 -18.54
CA LYS A 139 -19.71 -12.55 -19.55
C LYS A 139 -20.63 -13.74 -19.31
N LEU A 140 -20.08 -14.93 -19.08
CA LEU A 140 -20.88 -16.13 -18.82
C LEU A 140 -21.74 -15.95 -17.57
N TYR A 141 -21.19 -15.34 -16.52
CA TYR A 141 -21.95 -15.04 -15.32
C TYR A 141 -23.08 -14.04 -15.58
N LEU A 142 -22.83 -12.96 -16.33
CA LEU A 142 -23.87 -11.98 -16.70
C LEU A 142 -25.01 -12.65 -17.46
N ILE A 143 -24.69 -13.51 -18.45
CA ILE A 143 -25.68 -14.25 -19.21
C ILE A 143 -26.48 -15.19 -18.31
N SER A 144 -25.83 -15.88 -17.36
CA SER A 144 -26.51 -16.75 -16.39
C SER A 144 -27.49 -16.00 -15.47
N LYS A 145 -27.34 -14.66 -15.37
CA LYS A 145 -28.22 -13.75 -14.64
C LYS A 145 -29.25 -13.05 -15.56
N ASN A 146 -29.53 -13.63 -16.74
CA ASN A 146 -30.49 -13.14 -17.71
C ASN A 146 -30.18 -11.78 -18.34
N ILE A 147 -28.91 -11.35 -18.32
CA ILE A 147 -28.50 -10.15 -19.04
C ILE A 147 -28.39 -10.51 -20.54
N PRO A 148 -29.05 -9.74 -21.43
CA PRO A 148 -29.04 -10.03 -22.86
C PRO A 148 -27.62 -10.00 -23.43
N LYS A 149 -27.26 -10.96 -24.27
CA LYS A 149 -25.94 -11.00 -24.96
C LYS A 149 -25.69 -9.74 -25.79
N SER A 150 -26.75 -9.16 -26.37
CA SER A 150 -26.69 -7.91 -27.15
C SER A 150 -26.29 -6.70 -26.34
N SER A 151 -26.48 -6.72 -25.01
CA SER A 151 -26.07 -5.65 -24.09
C SER A 151 -24.62 -5.75 -23.65
N ILE A 152 -23.90 -6.85 -23.97
CA ILE A 152 -22.54 -7.13 -23.46
C ILE A 152 -21.52 -6.97 -24.58
N TYR A 153 -20.65 -5.98 -24.43
CA TYR A 153 -19.54 -5.67 -25.34
C TYR A 153 -18.21 -6.11 -24.69
N ILE A 154 -17.44 -6.95 -25.39
CA ILE A 154 -16.14 -7.41 -24.91
C ILE A 154 -15.04 -6.73 -25.69
N LEU A 155 -14.10 -6.10 -24.98
CA LEU A 155 -12.87 -5.55 -25.52
C LEU A 155 -11.74 -6.55 -25.27
N LYS A 156 -11.32 -7.26 -26.33
CA LYS A 156 -10.31 -8.34 -26.25
C LYS A 156 -8.87 -7.86 -26.45
N GLU A 157 -8.63 -6.59 -26.33
CA GLU A 157 -7.29 -6.03 -26.31
C GLU A 157 -6.73 -6.19 -24.90
N TYR A 158 -5.47 -6.57 -24.79
CA TYR A 158 -4.83 -6.86 -23.51
C TYR A 158 -3.90 -5.70 -23.11
N PRO A 159 -4.44 -4.63 -22.50
CA PRO A 159 -3.65 -3.46 -22.16
C PRO A 159 -2.60 -3.79 -21.09
N SER A 160 -1.40 -3.24 -21.23
CA SER A 160 -0.32 -3.44 -20.26
C SER A 160 -0.43 -2.50 -19.05
N SER A 161 -1.29 -1.50 -19.11
CA SER A 161 -1.47 -0.50 -18.05
C SER A 161 -2.90 0.00 -17.98
N THR A 162 -3.27 0.56 -16.81
CA THR A 162 -4.58 1.22 -16.63
C THR A 162 -4.79 2.38 -17.60
N TYR A 163 -3.73 3.12 -17.92
CA TYR A 163 -3.77 4.20 -18.90
C TYR A 163 -4.19 3.69 -20.27
N GLN A 164 -3.50 2.69 -20.79
CA GLN A 164 -3.87 2.07 -22.09
C GLN A 164 -5.28 1.45 -22.06
N ASN A 165 -5.68 0.88 -20.93
CA ASN A 165 -7.02 0.34 -20.78
C ASN A 165 -8.08 1.44 -20.89
N VAL A 166 -7.86 2.59 -20.28
CA VAL A 166 -8.76 3.74 -20.40
C VAL A 166 -8.83 4.25 -21.83
N GLU A 167 -7.70 4.40 -22.55
CA GLU A 167 -7.68 4.84 -23.94
C GLU A 167 -8.46 3.90 -24.86
N MET A 168 -8.22 2.61 -24.75
CA MET A 168 -8.89 1.58 -25.55
C MET A 168 -10.41 1.56 -25.31
N VAL A 169 -10.82 1.63 -24.04
CA VAL A 169 -12.25 1.63 -23.70
C VAL A 169 -12.88 2.93 -24.17
N LYS A 170 -12.23 4.08 -24.00
CA LYS A 170 -12.68 5.38 -24.49
C LYS A 170 -13.01 5.35 -26.00
N GLU A 171 -12.10 4.79 -26.83
CA GLU A 171 -12.36 4.66 -28.27
C GLU A 171 -13.64 3.87 -28.57
N SER A 172 -13.87 2.80 -27.81
CA SER A 172 -15.08 1.99 -27.94
C SER A 172 -16.35 2.74 -27.50
N LEU A 173 -16.24 3.54 -26.42
CA LEU A 173 -17.34 4.36 -25.92
C LEU A 173 -17.69 5.48 -26.93
N ASP A 174 -16.67 6.14 -27.49
CA ASP A 174 -16.85 7.19 -28.52
C ASP A 174 -17.54 6.65 -29.77
N LYS A 175 -17.16 5.44 -30.25
CA LYS A 175 -17.81 4.75 -31.38
C LYS A 175 -19.30 4.40 -31.10
N ASN A 176 -19.68 4.26 -29.84
CA ASN A 176 -21.05 3.95 -29.42
C ASN A 176 -21.83 5.17 -28.92
N ASN A 177 -21.29 6.38 -29.05
CA ASN A 177 -21.87 7.64 -28.59
C ASN A 177 -22.20 7.65 -27.07
N ILE A 178 -21.34 7.06 -26.25
CA ILE A 178 -21.48 6.99 -24.79
C ILE A 178 -20.84 8.22 -24.16
N SER A 179 -21.59 8.97 -23.38
CA SER A 179 -21.15 10.19 -22.69
C SER A 179 -21.08 10.07 -21.16
N SER A 180 -21.69 9.02 -20.61
CA SER A 180 -21.71 8.74 -19.17
C SER A 180 -21.54 7.26 -18.88
N ILE A 181 -20.73 6.93 -17.87
CA ILE A 181 -20.47 5.54 -17.49
C ILE A 181 -20.55 5.32 -15.98
N ILE A 182 -21.03 4.13 -15.61
CA ILE A 182 -20.80 3.58 -14.29
C ILE A 182 -19.56 2.70 -14.38
N PHE A 183 -18.51 3.11 -13.69
CA PHE A 183 -17.20 2.45 -13.73
C PHE A 183 -17.03 1.47 -12.58
N ILE A 184 -16.77 0.21 -12.88
CA ILE A 184 -16.60 -0.88 -11.89
C ILE A 184 -15.16 -1.39 -11.94
N THR A 185 -14.50 -1.34 -10.78
CA THR A 185 -13.14 -1.87 -10.58
C THR A 185 -12.96 -2.29 -9.12
N SER A 186 -11.75 -2.72 -8.74
CA SER A 186 -11.46 -3.02 -7.32
C SER A 186 -11.46 -1.73 -6.49
N PRO A 187 -11.89 -1.80 -5.23
CA PRO A 187 -12.03 -0.62 -4.39
C PRO A 187 -10.77 0.25 -4.33
N TYR A 188 -9.64 -0.30 -3.91
CA TYR A 188 -8.37 0.46 -3.81
C TYR A 188 -7.81 0.94 -5.15
N HIS A 189 -8.23 0.30 -6.25
CA HIS A 189 -7.85 0.70 -7.61
C HIS A 189 -8.70 1.84 -8.17
N SER A 190 -9.82 2.19 -7.52
CA SER A 190 -10.82 3.10 -8.08
C SER A 190 -10.29 4.52 -8.23
N LEU A 191 -9.60 5.08 -7.22
CA LEU A 191 -9.08 6.44 -7.28
C LEU A 191 -8.13 6.63 -8.46
N ARG A 192 -7.11 5.76 -8.61
CA ARG A 192 -6.14 5.85 -9.71
C ARG A 192 -6.83 5.77 -11.06
N SER A 193 -7.75 4.83 -11.22
CA SER A 193 -8.48 4.68 -12.47
C SER A 193 -9.34 5.90 -12.80
N VAL A 194 -10.08 6.44 -11.82
CA VAL A 194 -10.91 7.64 -12.00
C VAL A 194 -10.06 8.87 -12.34
N LEU A 195 -8.89 9.04 -11.71
CA LEU A 195 -7.97 10.12 -12.06
C LEU A 195 -7.49 10.02 -13.51
N ILE A 196 -7.11 8.81 -13.97
CA ILE A 196 -6.71 8.57 -15.36
C ILE A 196 -7.88 8.84 -16.31
N TRP A 197 -9.09 8.38 -15.99
CA TRP A 197 -10.29 8.66 -16.76
C TRP A 197 -10.56 10.15 -16.91
N LYS A 198 -10.56 10.90 -15.81
CA LYS A 198 -10.83 12.35 -15.81
C LYS A 198 -9.83 13.13 -16.67
N LYS A 199 -8.56 12.72 -16.66
CA LYS A 199 -7.51 13.35 -17.47
C LYS A 199 -7.64 13.04 -18.97
N ASN A 200 -7.91 11.78 -19.31
CA ASN A 200 -7.79 11.29 -20.68
C ASN A 200 -9.15 11.22 -21.42
N ALA A 201 -10.24 11.24 -20.68
CA ALA A 201 -11.59 11.23 -21.23
C ALA A 201 -12.51 12.30 -20.58
N PRO A 202 -12.14 13.60 -20.61
CA PRO A 202 -12.85 14.65 -19.86
C PRO A 202 -14.30 14.86 -20.33
N ARG A 203 -14.66 14.38 -21.51
CA ARG A 203 -16.02 14.48 -22.06
C ARG A 203 -16.95 13.40 -21.51
N ILE A 204 -16.41 12.33 -20.91
CA ILE A 204 -17.20 11.22 -20.39
C ILE A 204 -17.41 11.43 -18.89
N LYS A 205 -18.68 11.50 -18.48
CA LYS A 205 -19.03 11.54 -17.05
C LYS A 205 -18.78 10.18 -16.42
N ILE A 206 -17.89 10.12 -15.41
CA ILE A 206 -17.52 8.89 -14.70
C ILE A 206 -18.21 8.85 -13.34
N ILE A 207 -18.90 7.76 -13.04
CA ILE A 207 -19.51 7.46 -11.75
C ILE A 207 -18.91 6.15 -11.28
N ALA A 208 -18.17 6.14 -10.19
CA ALA A 208 -17.49 4.96 -9.65
C ALA A 208 -18.11 4.54 -8.30
N PRO A 209 -19.25 3.82 -8.31
CA PRO A 209 -19.88 3.35 -7.09
C PRO A 209 -19.15 2.12 -6.57
N ASN A 210 -19.04 2.04 -5.25
CA ASN A 210 -18.48 0.87 -4.59
C ASN A 210 -19.62 0.04 -3.96
N VAL A 211 -20.25 -0.80 -4.76
CA VAL A 211 -21.54 -1.44 -4.41
C VAL A 211 -21.39 -2.68 -3.52
N THR A 212 -20.39 -3.52 -3.80
CA THR A 212 -20.24 -4.83 -3.09
C THR A 212 -19.03 -4.82 -2.17
N SER A 213 -18.36 -3.68 -1.98
CA SER A 213 -17.10 -3.70 -1.26
C SER A 213 -17.29 -4.12 0.18
N GLN A 214 -16.39 -4.96 0.62
CA GLN A 214 -16.23 -5.33 2.02
C GLN A 214 -15.85 -4.13 2.91
N LEU A 215 -15.54 -2.97 2.31
CA LEU A 215 -15.15 -1.73 2.97
C LEU A 215 -16.32 -0.98 3.64
N ASN A 216 -17.55 -1.39 3.38
CA ASN A 216 -18.73 -0.91 4.15
C ASN A 216 -18.80 -1.49 5.59
N ARG A 217 -17.79 -2.24 5.99
CA ARG A 217 -17.65 -2.78 7.34
C ARG A 217 -16.89 -1.78 8.18
N GLY A 218 -17.40 -0.78 8.74
CA GLY A 218 -16.79 0.10 9.74
C GLY A 218 -15.25 0.15 9.82
N ILE A 219 -14.69 0.84 10.77
CA ILE A 219 -13.24 0.95 10.97
C ILE A 219 -12.65 -0.43 11.27
N GLN A 220 -11.66 -0.84 10.48
CA GLN A 220 -10.91 -2.08 10.70
C GLN A 220 -9.59 -1.79 11.42
N TRP A 221 -9.35 -2.55 12.48
CA TRP A 221 -8.11 -2.52 13.24
C TRP A 221 -7.13 -3.55 12.70
N GLY A 222 -5.93 -3.11 12.42
CA GLY A 222 -4.90 -3.96 11.82
C GLY A 222 -5.06 -4.15 10.32
N ILE A 223 -4.02 -4.72 9.73
CA ILE A 223 -3.96 -4.97 8.28
C ILE A 223 -3.17 -6.25 8.00
N SER A 224 -3.56 -7.00 6.97
CA SER A 224 -2.73 -8.08 6.46
C SER A 224 -1.60 -7.53 5.58
N LEU A 225 -0.47 -8.23 5.53
CA LEU A 225 0.65 -7.88 4.64
C LEU A 225 0.22 -7.77 3.17
N LYS A 226 -0.73 -8.61 2.74
CA LYS A 226 -1.29 -8.57 1.39
C LYS A 226 -2.03 -7.26 1.11
N GLN A 227 -2.86 -6.82 2.04
CA GLN A 227 -3.59 -5.55 1.92
C GLN A 227 -2.62 -4.35 1.96
N MET A 228 -1.65 -4.36 2.88
CA MET A 228 -0.62 -3.33 2.97
C MET A 228 0.13 -3.18 1.64
N LYS A 229 0.55 -4.30 1.03
CA LYS A 229 1.20 -4.30 -0.29
C LYS A 229 0.33 -3.69 -1.37
N VAL A 230 -0.97 -4.01 -1.39
CA VAL A 230 -1.90 -3.44 -2.38
C VAL A 230 -2.06 -1.93 -2.20
N ILE A 231 -2.25 -1.45 -0.97
CA ILE A 231 -2.40 -0.02 -0.67
C ILE A 231 -1.11 0.73 -1.06
N ALA A 232 0.05 0.25 -0.63
CA ALA A 232 1.34 0.86 -0.97
C ALA A 232 1.58 0.89 -2.50
N TYR A 233 1.24 -0.20 -3.20
CA TYR A 233 1.32 -0.26 -4.65
C TYR A 233 0.43 0.79 -5.34
N GLU A 234 -0.82 0.98 -4.89
CA GLU A 234 -1.71 1.96 -5.50
C GLU A 234 -1.22 3.40 -5.31
N TYR A 235 -0.70 3.76 -4.12
CA TYR A 235 -0.06 5.07 -3.92
C TYR A 235 1.16 5.26 -4.82
N ALA A 236 2.05 4.27 -4.91
CA ALA A 236 3.20 4.33 -5.80
C ALA A 236 2.79 4.45 -7.27
N ALA A 237 1.73 3.71 -7.68
CA ALA A 237 1.21 3.77 -9.04
C ALA A 237 0.53 5.11 -9.36
N ILE A 238 -0.16 5.74 -8.41
CA ILE A 238 -0.70 7.11 -8.55
C ILE A 238 0.46 8.09 -8.77
N PHE A 239 1.48 8.04 -7.90
CA PHE A 239 2.65 8.91 -8.01
C PHE A 239 3.37 8.73 -9.35
N HIS A 240 3.58 7.49 -9.80
CA HIS A 240 4.19 7.19 -11.09
C HIS A 240 3.37 7.74 -12.27
N ASN A 241 2.03 7.58 -12.25
CA ASN A 241 1.19 8.13 -13.31
C ASN A 241 1.14 9.66 -13.30
N TRP A 242 1.26 10.28 -12.12
CA TRP A 242 1.40 11.73 -12.00
C TRP A 242 2.70 12.23 -12.64
N LEU A 243 3.84 11.57 -12.36
CA LEU A 243 5.13 11.90 -12.99
C LEU A 243 5.09 11.79 -14.52
N LEU A 244 4.27 10.87 -15.05
CA LEU A 244 4.10 10.67 -16.48
C LEU A 244 3.03 11.61 -17.12
N GLY A 245 2.41 12.49 -16.33
CA GLY A 245 1.36 13.40 -16.81
C GLY A 245 0.07 12.70 -17.23
N ARG A 246 -0.21 11.50 -16.72
CA ARG A 246 -1.39 10.67 -17.05
C ARG A 246 -2.58 10.91 -16.12
N ILE A 247 -2.34 11.62 -15.03
CA ILE A 247 -3.34 12.05 -14.02
C ILE A 247 -3.12 13.49 -13.64
#